data_838b49a7a5fa55b9e59bae7dffc0c8f6
#
_entry.id   838b49a7a5fa55b9e59bae7dffc0c8f6
#
_cell.length_a   1.000
_cell.length_b   1.000
_cell.length_c   1.000
_cell.angle_alpha   90.00
_cell.angle_beta   90.00
_cell.angle_gamma   90.00
#
_symmetry.space_group_name_H-M   'P 1'
#
loop_
_entity.id
_entity.type
_entity.pdbx_description
1 polymer ?
#
loop_
_entity_poly.entity_id
_entity_poly.type
_entity_poly.pdbx_seq_one_letter_code
_entity_poly.pdbx_strand_id
1 'polypeptide(L)'
;MNVTKLALAIPAAVVSLSLALTGCTHASEESASDGGSDTSDNAKIIDAMDKDEDIAKMVPTKIANRGTLSSGMAANYAPAEFIDSDGSTIIGFDIDYLKAMSKLMGLELTTANTAFPSLLPALGTKYDLSASTFTITDERLTQVNMVSYFKAGFSMAVQKGNPQNVSPDDLCGHKVAVQTGTAQETDAQQKSKKCAADGKKPIDLLSYPSQADATTNVAGGKADVLFADSVITSYAISKNDALEALGGVTDASQFGVATAKNDDGLSKAVQAATQKLIDDGTMKKLLANWGNESGMIDKAELNPRSGSQR
;
A
#
# COMPACT_ATOMS: atom_id res chain seq x y z
N MET A 1 24.18 6.13 72.58
CA MET A 1 23.88 7.31 73.46
C MET A 1 22.76 8.08 72.78
N ASN A 2 21.61 8.01 73.40
CA ASN A 2 20.54 9.01 73.59
C ASN A 2 20.00 9.72 72.33
N VAL A 3 18.83 9.32 71.92
CA VAL A 3 17.47 9.76 72.32
C VAL A 3 17.22 11.27 72.11
N THR A 4 16.30 11.69 71.22
CA THR A 4 15.08 12.29 71.74
C THR A 4 14.06 12.41 70.63
N LYS A 5 12.86 11.85 70.85
CA LYS A 5 11.60 12.04 70.10
C LYS A 5 11.05 13.43 70.46
N LEU A 6 10.42 14.08 69.44
CA LEU A 6 9.37 15.05 69.76
C LEU A 6 8.24 14.94 68.73
N ALA A 7 7.15 14.45 69.24
CA ALA A 7 5.84 14.48 68.54
C ALA A 7 5.13 15.80 68.96
N LEU A 8 4.44 16.43 68.02
CA LEU A 8 3.38 17.37 68.35
C LEU A 8 2.23 17.24 67.40
N ALA A 9 1.06 17.17 67.96
CA ALA A 9 -0.24 16.81 67.36
C ALA A 9 -1.02 18.04 66.89
N ILE A 10 -1.78 17.81 65.87
CA ILE A 10 -3.14 18.20 65.41
C ILE A 10 -3.79 19.46 66.04
N PRO A 11 -4.58 20.31 65.27
CA PRO A 11 -5.99 19.93 65.09
C PRO A 11 -6.60 20.17 63.75
N ALA A 12 -7.65 19.36 63.47
CA ALA A 12 -8.59 19.43 62.42
C ALA A 12 -9.48 20.70 62.48
N ALA A 13 -9.82 21.25 61.36
CA ALA A 13 -11.00 22.11 61.18
C ALA A 13 -11.77 21.66 59.95
N VAL A 14 -12.92 21.07 60.21
CA VAL A 14 -13.99 20.76 59.28
C VAL A 14 -14.71 22.07 58.94
N VAL A 15 -14.81 22.42 57.68
CA VAL A 15 -15.89 23.30 57.20
C VAL A 15 -16.49 22.66 55.92
N SER A 16 -17.66 22.12 56.14
CA SER A 16 -18.61 21.72 55.11
C SER A 16 -19.26 22.96 54.50
N LEU A 17 -19.27 23.09 53.17
CA LEU A 17 -20.29 23.88 52.50
C LEU A 17 -20.64 23.26 51.16
N SER A 18 -21.80 22.65 51.16
CA SER A 18 -22.53 22.22 49.95
C SER A 18 -23.06 23.45 49.22
N LEU A 19 -23.10 23.39 47.89
CA LEU A 19 -24.25 23.69 47.02
C LEU A 19 -23.86 23.59 45.57
N ALA A 20 -24.43 22.63 44.96
CA ALA A 20 -25.08 22.43 43.67
C ALA A 20 -25.12 23.65 42.73
N LEU A 21 -24.85 23.36 41.45
CA LEU A 21 -25.83 23.55 40.33
C LEU A 21 -25.15 23.25 38.99
N THR A 22 -25.60 22.17 38.43
CA THR A 22 -25.97 21.97 37.01
C THR A 22 -25.35 22.93 35.99
N GLY A 23 -24.54 22.37 35.12
CA GLY A 23 -24.16 22.94 33.85
C GLY A 23 -23.68 21.80 32.95
N CYS A 24 -24.66 21.06 32.34
CA CYS A 24 -24.33 20.22 31.17
C CYS A 24 -23.98 21.15 30.02
N THR A 25 -22.71 21.37 29.78
CA THR A 25 -22.22 21.75 28.46
C THR A 25 -21.70 20.47 27.82
N HIS A 26 -22.48 19.94 26.86
CA HIS A 26 -21.95 19.04 25.86
C HIS A 26 -20.84 19.81 25.12
N ALA A 27 -19.61 19.62 25.53
CA ALA A 27 -18.50 19.81 24.63
C ALA A 27 -18.65 18.70 23.60
N SER A 28 -19.07 19.06 22.41
CA SER A 28 -18.87 18.25 21.21
C SER A 28 -17.38 18.06 21.11
N GLU A 29 -16.90 16.86 21.47
CA GLU A 29 -15.60 16.41 20.99
C GLU A 29 -15.74 16.36 19.47
N GLU A 30 -15.29 17.43 18.79
CA GLU A 30 -14.84 17.30 17.43
C GLU A 30 -13.69 16.32 17.48
N SER A 31 -14.01 15.06 17.21
CA SER A 31 -13.01 14.07 16.86
C SER A 31 -12.29 14.64 15.64
N ALA A 32 -11.11 15.19 15.86
CA ALA A 32 -10.16 15.34 14.79
C ALA A 32 -10.07 13.96 14.13
N SER A 33 -10.57 13.85 12.91
CA SER A 33 -10.41 12.64 12.11
C SER A 33 -8.91 12.50 11.87
N ASP A 34 -8.28 11.75 12.76
CA ASP A 34 -6.99 11.15 12.48
C ASP A 34 -7.19 10.34 11.19
N GLY A 35 -6.48 10.69 10.13
CA GLY A 35 -6.61 10.08 8.81
C GLY A 35 -6.11 8.62 8.78
N GLY A 36 -6.47 7.85 9.79
CA GLY A 36 -6.38 6.40 9.82
C GLY A 36 -7.52 5.84 8.97
N SER A 37 -7.17 5.11 7.91
CA SER A 37 -8.14 4.35 7.13
C SER A 37 -8.97 3.49 8.08
N ASP A 38 -10.29 3.69 8.10
CA ASP A 38 -11.17 2.84 8.90
C ASP A 38 -11.37 1.51 8.17
N THR A 39 -10.44 0.58 8.37
CA THR A 39 -10.50 -0.78 7.81
C THR A 39 -11.78 -1.51 8.22
N SER A 40 -12.47 -1.05 9.27
CA SER A 40 -13.74 -1.61 9.75
C SER A 40 -14.87 -1.41 8.74
N ASP A 41 -14.90 -0.31 8.02
CA ASP A 41 -15.96 -0.04 7.04
C ASP A 41 -15.78 -0.89 5.77
N ASN A 42 -14.55 -1.12 5.32
CA ASN A 42 -14.29 -2.06 4.23
C ASN A 42 -14.66 -3.50 4.61
N ALA A 43 -14.36 -3.92 5.84
CA ALA A 43 -14.78 -5.22 6.33
C ALA A 43 -16.30 -5.40 6.27
N LYS A 44 -17.10 -4.40 6.70
CA LYS A 44 -18.56 -4.43 6.61
C LYS A 44 -19.07 -4.55 5.17
N ILE A 45 -18.45 -3.81 4.24
CA ILE A 45 -18.78 -3.89 2.81
C ILE A 45 -18.52 -5.30 2.29
N ILE A 46 -17.36 -5.86 2.58
CA ILE A 46 -16.92 -7.19 2.09
C ILE A 46 -17.76 -8.30 2.73
N ASP A 47 -18.06 -8.22 4.03
CA ASP A 47 -18.84 -9.23 4.74
C ASP A 47 -20.30 -9.31 4.23
N ALA A 48 -20.85 -8.18 3.79
CA ALA A 48 -22.17 -8.11 3.20
C ALA A 48 -22.27 -8.64 1.76
N MET A 49 -21.13 -8.98 1.12
CA MET A 49 -21.13 -9.49 -0.25
C MET A 49 -21.48 -10.98 -0.29
N ASP A 50 -22.23 -11.36 -1.30
CA ASP A 50 -22.51 -12.75 -1.62
C ASP A 50 -21.57 -13.27 -2.72
N LYS A 51 -21.44 -14.60 -2.77
CA LYS A 51 -20.78 -15.29 -3.87
C LYS A 51 -21.56 -15.04 -5.18
N ASP A 52 -20.83 -14.75 -6.25
CA ASP A 52 -21.38 -14.73 -7.61
C ASP A 52 -21.25 -16.11 -8.25
N GLU A 53 -22.37 -16.77 -8.53
CA GLU A 53 -22.38 -18.16 -9.02
C GLU A 53 -21.71 -18.31 -10.41
N ASP A 54 -21.78 -17.30 -11.25
CA ASP A 54 -21.16 -17.37 -12.60
C ASP A 54 -19.66 -17.15 -12.52
N ILE A 55 -19.20 -16.24 -11.68
CA ILE A 55 -17.75 -16.06 -11.41
C ILE A 55 -17.17 -17.29 -10.71
N ALA A 56 -17.88 -17.86 -9.73
CA ALA A 56 -17.43 -19.05 -9.00
C ALA A 56 -17.25 -20.27 -9.93
N LYS A 57 -18.09 -20.42 -10.96
CA LYS A 57 -17.93 -21.47 -11.98
C LYS A 57 -16.71 -21.30 -12.87
N MET A 58 -16.15 -20.09 -12.97
CA MET A 58 -14.95 -19.82 -13.76
C MET A 58 -13.66 -20.21 -13.01
N VAL A 59 -13.74 -20.37 -11.68
CA VAL A 59 -12.59 -20.72 -10.83
C VAL A 59 -12.09 -22.12 -11.22
N PRO A 60 -10.78 -22.34 -11.45
CA PRO A 60 -10.24 -23.65 -11.73
C PRO A 60 -10.62 -24.69 -10.68
N THR A 61 -11.06 -25.88 -11.12
CA THR A 61 -11.58 -26.94 -10.25
C THR A 61 -10.66 -27.26 -9.06
N LYS A 62 -9.35 -27.22 -9.26
CA LYS A 62 -8.37 -27.48 -8.21
C LYS A 62 -8.48 -26.45 -7.06
N ILE A 63 -8.68 -25.16 -7.41
CA ILE A 63 -8.82 -24.07 -6.44
C ILE A 63 -10.20 -24.13 -5.80
N ALA A 64 -11.25 -24.30 -6.60
CA ALA A 64 -12.63 -24.41 -6.11
C ALA A 64 -12.80 -25.57 -5.10
N ASN A 65 -12.23 -26.77 -5.38
CA ASN A 65 -12.29 -27.90 -4.48
C ASN A 65 -11.50 -27.68 -3.17
N ARG A 66 -10.44 -26.88 -3.20
CA ARG A 66 -9.68 -26.50 -2.00
C ARG A 66 -10.43 -25.47 -1.15
N GLY A 67 -11.30 -24.66 -1.77
CA GLY A 67 -12.07 -23.62 -1.10
C GLY A 67 -11.26 -22.38 -0.67
N THR A 68 -9.98 -22.30 -1.03
CA THR A 68 -9.09 -21.21 -0.65
C THR A 68 -8.36 -20.63 -1.86
N LEU A 69 -8.11 -19.31 -1.83
CA LEU A 69 -7.31 -18.58 -2.79
C LEU A 69 -6.04 -18.06 -2.09
N SER A 70 -4.87 -18.50 -2.52
CA SER A 70 -3.61 -18.10 -1.89
C SER A 70 -2.94 -16.95 -2.64
N SER A 71 -2.56 -15.89 -1.88
CA SER A 71 -1.81 -14.73 -2.40
C SER A 71 -0.50 -14.52 -1.64
N GLY A 72 0.60 -14.41 -2.37
CA GLY A 72 1.83 -13.81 -1.85
C GLY A 72 1.79 -12.29 -2.03
N MET A 73 2.39 -11.53 -1.10
CA MET A 73 2.48 -10.08 -1.19
C MET A 73 3.67 -9.55 -0.37
N ALA A 74 4.17 -8.38 -0.72
CA ALA A 74 5.25 -7.74 0.01
C ALA A 74 4.67 -6.75 1.03
N ALA A 75 4.34 -7.23 2.23
CA ALA A 75 3.60 -6.47 3.24
C ALA A 75 4.46 -5.38 3.93
N ASN A 76 5.01 -4.48 3.13
CA ASN A 76 5.80 -3.33 3.57
C ASN A 76 5.61 -2.11 2.64
N TYR A 77 4.48 -2.06 1.92
CA TYR A 77 4.18 -1.09 0.85
C TYR A 77 2.88 -0.32 1.14
N ALA A 78 2.82 0.32 2.33
CA ALA A 78 1.64 1.08 2.77
C ALA A 78 1.30 2.24 1.80
N PRO A 79 0.02 2.47 1.51
CA PRO A 79 -1.18 1.89 2.10
C PRO A 79 -1.75 0.69 1.32
N ALA A 80 -1.00 0.11 0.37
CA ALA A 80 -1.48 -0.98 -0.48
C ALA A 80 -1.51 -2.33 0.27
N GLU A 81 -0.37 -2.74 0.83
CA GLU A 81 -0.24 -3.93 1.65
C GLU A 81 0.85 -3.74 2.71
N PHE A 82 0.50 -3.85 3.96
CA PHE A 82 1.44 -3.68 5.08
C PHE A 82 0.96 -4.41 6.33
N ILE A 83 1.88 -4.60 7.26
CA ILE A 83 1.56 -5.21 8.55
C ILE A 83 0.88 -4.17 9.44
N ASP A 84 -0.27 -4.54 10.02
CA ASP A 84 -1.01 -3.73 10.98
C ASP A 84 -0.23 -3.57 12.30
N SER A 85 -0.73 -2.70 13.15
CA SER A 85 -0.21 -2.42 14.50
C SER A 85 -0.14 -3.64 15.42
N ASP A 86 -0.89 -4.73 15.12
CA ASP A 86 -0.82 -6.00 15.83
C ASP A 86 0.47 -6.81 15.51
N GLY A 87 1.26 -6.37 14.53
CA GLY A 87 2.52 -6.98 14.12
C GLY A 87 2.39 -8.25 13.28
N SER A 88 1.18 -8.64 12.88
CA SER A 88 0.93 -9.91 12.17
C SER A 88 -0.09 -9.83 11.04
N THR A 89 -1.15 -9.08 11.19
CA THR A 89 -2.21 -8.97 10.20
C THR A 89 -1.77 -8.11 9.02
N ILE A 90 -1.97 -8.62 7.81
CA ILE A 90 -1.72 -7.84 6.60
C ILE A 90 -2.99 -7.05 6.27
N ILE A 91 -2.86 -5.75 6.10
CA ILE A 91 -3.94 -4.81 5.76
C ILE A 91 -3.53 -3.95 4.57
N GLY A 92 -4.47 -3.23 3.99
CA GLY A 92 -4.26 -2.32 2.88
C GLY A 92 -5.32 -2.45 1.79
N PHE A 93 -5.30 -1.53 0.81
CA PHE A 93 -6.31 -1.57 -0.24
C PHE A 93 -6.19 -2.80 -1.15
N ASP A 94 -5.01 -3.35 -1.35
CA ASP A 94 -4.81 -4.61 -2.10
C ASP A 94 -5.42 -5.79 -1.35
N ILE A 95 -5.32 -5.80 -0.02
CA ILE A 95 -5.94 -6.85 0.82
C ILE A 95 -7.47 -6.78 0.74
N ASP A 96 -8.03 -5.58 0.86
CA ASP A 96 -9.49 -5.40 0.83
C ASP A 96 -10.03 -5.77 -0.56
N TYR A 97 -9.34 -5.38 -1.63
CA TYR A 97 -9.65 -5.80 -2.98
C TYR A 97 -9.61 -7.33 -3.13
N LEU A 98 -8.55 -8.00 -2.66
CA LEU A 98 -8.41 -9.45 -2.75
C LEU A 98 -9.49 -10.18 -1.93
N LYS A 99 -9.85 -9.68 -0.75
CA LYS A 99 -10.95 -10.22 0.06
C LYS A 99 -12.28 -10.14 -0.68
N ALA A 100 -12.61 -8.96 -1.25
CA ALA A 100 -13.83 -8.75 -2.02
C ALA A 100 -13.89 -9.67 -3.26
N MET A 101 -12.78 -9.77 -4.00
CA MET A 101 -12.66 -10.66 -5.16
C MET A 101 -12.83 -12.13 -4.77
N SER A 102 -12.17 -12.57 -3.69
CA SER A 102 -12.28 -13.95 -3.18
C SER A 102 -13.71 -14.28 -2.76
N LYS A 103 -14.42 -13.31 -2.14
CA LYS A 103 -15.83 -13.45 -1.74
C LYS A 103 -16.72 -13.72 -2.95
N LEU A 104 -16.58 -12.96 -4.05
CA LEU A 104 -17.30 -13.19 -5.30
C LEU A 104 -17.01 -14.58 -5.89
N MET A 105 -15.79 -15.08 -5.75
CA MET A 105 -15.39 -16.41 -6.21
C MET A 105 -15.88 -17.54 -5.28
N GLY A 106 -16.42 -17.22 -4.09
CA GLY A 106 -16.80 -18.21 -3.07
C GLY A 106 -15.60 -18.90 -2.43
N LEU A 107 -14.48 -18.20 -2.29
CA LEU A 107 -13.22 -18.72 -1.75
C LEU A 107 -12.80 -17.93 -0.50
N GLU A 108 -12.10 -18.61 0.41
CA GLU A 108 -11.40 -17.97 1.52
C GLU A 108 -10.03 -17.48 1.05
N LEU A 109 -9.70 -16.20 1.32
CA LEU A 109 -8.39 -15.65 1.02
C LEU A 109 -7.36 -16.08 2.07
N THR A 110 -6.21 -16.58 1.62
CA THR A 110 -5.03 -16.79 2.47
C THR A 110 -3.87 -15.94 1.94
N THR A 111 -3.18 -15.23 2.83
CA THR A 111 -2.09 -14.31 2.46
C THR A 111 -0.77 -14.72 3.10
N ALA A 112 0.34 -14.42 2.42
CA ALA A 112 1.67 -14.64 2.97
C ALA A 112 2.60 -13.48 2.61
N ASN A 113 3.31 -12.96 3.62
CA ASN A 113 4.35 -11.95 3.41
C ASN A 113 5.58 -12.58 2.77
N THR A 114 6.04 -12.01 1.67
CA THR A 114 7.16 -12.51 0.86
C THR A 114 7.90 -11.33 0.24
N ALA A 115 9.22 -11.42 0.08
CA ALA A 115 10.01 -10.38 -0.58
C ALA A 115 9.50 -10.13 -2.01
N PHE A 116 9.32 -8.86 -2.38
CA PHE A 116 8.71 -8.45 -3.65
C PHE A 116 9.30 -9.14 -4.89
N PRO A 117 10.65 -9.25 -5.07
CA PRO A 117 11.22 -9.91 -6.25
C PRO A 117 10.89 -11.41 -6.35
N SER A 118 10.49 -12.04 -5.24
CA SER A 118 10.21 -13.47 -5.18
C SER A 118 8.74 -13.80 -5.51
N LEU A 119 7.86 -12.80 -5.63
CA LEU A 119 6.41 -13.01 -5.78
C LEU A 119 6.07 -13.62 -7.13
N LEU A 120 6.47 -13.00 -8.24
CA LEU A 120 6.13 -13.48 -9.58
C LEU A 120 6.69 -14.87 -9.88
N PRO A 121 7.96 -15.21 -9.52
CA PRO A 121 8.49 -16.57 -9.69
C PRO A 121 7.76 -17.65 -8.88
N ALA A 122 7.07 -17.28 -7.80
CA ALA A 122 6.35 -18.23 -6.92
C ALA A 122 4.92 -18.57 -7.39
N LEU A 123 4.42 -17.89 -8.43
CA LEU A 123 3.08 -18.11 -8.96
C LEU A 123 2.94 -19.51 -9.60
N GLY A 124 1.78 -20.14 -9.35
CA GLY A 124 1.48 -21.48 -9.82
C GLY A 124 2.18 -22.61 -9.05
N THR A 125 3.14 -22.30 -8.17
CA THR A 125 3.82 -23.26 -7.31
C THR A 125 3.50 -23.06 -5.84
N LYS A 126 3.69 -21.87 -5.31
CA LYS A 126 3.46 -21.50 -3.91
C LYS A 126 2.18 -20.71 -3.73
N TYR A 127 1.87 -19.82 -4.68
CA TYR A 127 0.70 -18.96 -4.66
C TYR A 127 -0.12 -19.14 -5.93
N ASP A 128 -1.44 -19.00 -5.81
CA ASP A 128 -2.34 -18.99 -6.97
C ASP A 128 -2.23 -17.67 -7.72
N LEU A 129 -2.18 -16.57 -6.99
CA LEU A 129 -2.05 -15.22 -7.52
C LEU A 129 -1.21 -14.33 -6.59
N SER A 130 -0.94 -13.10 -7.05
CA SER A 130 -0.34 -12.05 -6.23
C SER A 130 -0.90 -10.69 -6.65
N ALA A 131 -1.41 -9.93 -5.67
CA ALA A 131 -1.60 -8.49 -5.79
C ALA A 131 -0.61 -7.83 -4.81
N SER A 132 0.27 -7.01 -5.33
CA SER A 132 1.28 -6.27 -4.57
C SER A 132 1.71 -5.05 -5.40
N THR A 133 0.71 -4.27 -5.84
CA THR A 133 0.87 -3.06 -6.67
C THR A 133 1.81 -3.22 -7.86
N PHE A 134 1.80 -4.39 -8.50
CA PHE A 134 2.67 -4.62 -9.65
C PHE A 134 2.30 -3.70 -10.82
N THR A 135 3.17 -2.76 -11.17
CA THR A 135 3.08 -2.06 -12.45
C THR A 135 3.05 -3.08 -13.59
N ILE A 136 2.07 -2.99 -14.48
CA ILE A 136 2.01 -3.84 -15.67
C ILE A 136 3.09 -3.36 -16.63
N THR A 137 4.09 -4.22 -16.91
CA THR A 137 5.18 -3.98 -17.86
C THR A 137 5.24 -5.11 -18.89
N ASP A 138 5.74 -4.80 -20.09
CA ASP A 138 5.88 -5.82 -21.14
C ASP A 138 6.81 -6.96 -20.67
N GLU A 139 7.84 -6.65 -19.89
CA GLU A 139 8.73 -7.67 -19.30
C GLU A 139 7.96 -8.64 -18.41
N ARG A 140 7.15 -8.13 -17.46
CA ARG A 140 6.35 -8.96 -16.56
C ARG A 140 5.32 -9.79 -17.31
N LEU A 141 4.71 -9.22 -18.36
CA LEU A 141 3.75 -9.92 -19.21
C LEU A 141 4.37 -11.10 -19.99
N THR A 142 5.68 -11.16 -20.17
CA THR A 142 6.34 -12.36 -20.73
C THR A 142 6.32 -13.54 -19.77
N GLN A 143 6.30 -13.29 -18.47
CA GLN A 143 6.48 -14.29 -17.40
C GLN A 143 5.16 -14.73 -16.78
N VAL A 144 4.19 -13.81 -16.63
CA VAL A 144 2.91 -14.02 -15.93
C VAL A 144 1.75 -13.43 -16.73
N ASN A 145 0.52 -13.81 -16.38
CA ASN A 145 -0.66 -13.07 -16.77
C ASN A 145 -0.97 -11.99 -15.72
N MET A 146 -1.47 -10.85 -16.16
CA MET A 146 -1.84 -9.75 -15.27
C MET A 146 -3.22 -9.21 -15.63
N VAL A 147 -4.05 -9.01 -14.61
CA VAL A 147 -5.36 -8.36 -14.74
C VAL A 147 -5.29 -6.99 -14.09
N SER A 148 -5.57 -5.93 -14.84
CA SER A 148 -5.55 -4.57 -14.30
C SER A 148 -6.68 -4.35 -13.29
N TYR A 149 -6.38 -3.64 -12.18
CA TYR A 149 -7.37 -3.30 -11.15
C TYR A 149 -7.25 -1.87 -10.61
N PHE A 150 -6.13 -1.20 -10.82
CA PHE A 150 -5.82 0.12 -10.29
C PHE A 150 -4.87 0.86 -11.23
N LYS A 151 -4.73 2.18 -11.09
CA LYS A 151 -3.71 2.97 -11.80
C LYS A 151 -3.02 3.95 -10.86
N ALA A 152 -1.72 4.10 -11.00
CA ALA A 152 -0.91 5.14 -10.36
C ALA A 152 0.24 5.53 -11.27
N GLY A 153 0.95 6.60 -10.92
CA GLY A 153 2.19 6.96 -11.59
C GLY A 153 3.36 6.88 -10.63
N PHE A 154 4.53 7.19 -11.13
CA PHE A 154 5.73 7.33 -10.31
C PHE A 154 5.76 8.71 -9.68
N SER A 155 6.25 8.82 -8.46
CA SER A 155 6.50 10.09 -7.83
C SER A 155 7.71 10.03 -6.89
N MET A 156 8.16 11.20 -6.48
CA MET A 156 9.34 11.34 -5.65
C MET A 156 9.01 12.11 -4.38
N ALA A 157 9.70 11.77 -3.29
CA ALA A 157 9.73 12.57 -2.08
C ALA A 157 11.18 12.82 -1.65
N VAL A 158 11.40 13.94 -0.98
CA VAL A 158 12.69 14.35 -0.42
C VAL A 158 12.51 14.71 1.05
N GLN A 159 13.62 14.92 1.76
CA GLN A 159 13.54 15.55 3.07
C GLN A 159 12.90 16.95 2.96
N LYS A 160 12.13 17.32 3.98
CA LYS A 160 11.49 18.62 4.06
C LYS A 160 12.47 19.77 3.88
N GLY A 161 12.11 20.70 2.99
CA GLY A 161 12.97 21.81 2.60
C GLY A 161 14.03 21.45 1.55
N ASN A 162 14.00 20.23 1.01
CA ASN A 162 14.90 19.75 -0.05
C ASN A 162 16.37 20.16 0.16
N PRO A 163 17.03 19.76 1.26
CA PRO A 163 18.34 20.27 1.65
C PRO A 163 19.47 19.93 0.64
N GLN A 164 19.23 18.97 -0.24
CA GLN A 164 20.17 18.58 -1.29
C GLN A 164 19.92 19.30 -2.62
N ASN A 165 18.92 20.22 -2.67
CA ASN A 165 18.52 20.95 -3.87
C ASN A 165 18.29 20.04 -5.08
N VAL A 166 17.63 18.88 -4.87
CA VAL A 166 17.33 17.94 -5.94
C VAL A 166 16.33 18.56 -6.91
N SER A 167 16.62 18.48 -8.21
CA SER A 167 15.64 18.80 -9.26
C SER A 167 14.85 17.56 -9.64
N PRO A 168 13.51 17.64 -9.77
CA PRO A 168 12.71 16.50 -10.23
C PRO A 168 13.09 16.07 -11.66
N ASP A 169 13.66 16.96 -12.46
CA ASP A 169 14.06 16.69 -13.84
C ASP A 169 15.50 16.18 -13.96
N ASP A 170 16.32 16.25 -12.90
CA ASP A 170 17.70 15.82 -12.93
C ASP A 170 18.14 15.18 -11.60
N LEU A 171 18.19 13.87 -11.60
CA LEU A 171 18.62 13.05 -10.45
C LEU A 171 20.11 12.67 -10.51
N CYS A 172 20.85 13.18 -11.52
CA CYS A 172 22.25 12.82 -11.70
C CYS A 172 23.11 13.22 -10.49
N GLY A 173 23.86 12.26 -9.96
CA GLY A 173 24.75 12.46 -8.81
C GLY A 173 24.09 12.39 -7.44
N HIS A 174 22.75 12.31 -7.39
CA HIS A 174 21.99 12.16 -6.16
C HIS A 174 21.84 10.69 -5.75
N LYS A 175 21.56 10.47 -4.45
CA LYS A 175 21.24 9.18 -3.86
C LYS A 175 19.75 8.93 -3.97
N VAL A 176 19.34 7.97 -4.79
CA VAL A 176 17.93 7.63 -5.01
C VAL A 176 17.61 6.30 -4.34
N ALA A 177 16.69 6.32 -3.37
CA ALA A 177 16.20 5.16 -2.66
C ALA A 177 14.98 4.56 -3.36
N VAL A 178 15.02 3.26 -3.63
CA VAL A 178 13.95 2.48 -4.26
C VAL A 178 13.76 1.15 -3.55
N GLN A 179 12.63 0.51 -3.73
CA GLN A 179 12.50 -0.90 -3.35
C GLN A 179 13.04 -1.79 -4.48
N THR A 180 13.77 -2.84 -4.11
CA THR A 180 14.36 -3.80 -5.05
C THR A 180 13.29 -4.53 -5.87
N GLY A 181 13.51 -4.66 -7.18
CA GLY A 181 12.65 -5.37 -8.13
C GLY A 181 11.45 -4.56 -8.63
N THR A 182 11.33 -3.28 -8.26
CA THR A 182 10.28 -2.39 -8.71
C THR A 182 10.55 -1.83 -10.12
N ALA A 183 9.49 -1.31 -10.74
CA ALA A 183 9.62 -0.59 -12.00
C ALA A 183 10.41 0.71 -11.83
N GLN A 184 10.31 1.34 -10.66
CA GLN A 184 11.08 2.54 -10.29
C GLN A 184 12.57 2.25 -10.21
N GLU A 185 12.97 1.08 -9.68
CA GLU A 185 14.38 0.67 -9.70
C GLU A 185 14.92 0.57 -11.13
N THR A 186 14.15 -0.08 -12.02
CA THR A 186 14.52 -0.20 -13.45
C THR A 186 14.62 1.16 -14.11
N ASP A 187 13.67 2.06 -13.88
CA ASP A 187 13.66 3.42 -14.42
C ASP A 187 14.86 4.24 -13.90
N ALA A 188 15.14 4.18 -12.60
CA ALA A 188 16.29 4.86 -11.99
C ALA A 188 17.62 4.34 -12.56
N GLN A 189 17.73 3.03 -12.83
CA GLN A 189 18.90 2.45 -13.50
C GLN A 189 19.07 3.00 -14.93
N GLN A 190 17.98 3.15 -15.68
CA GLN A 190 18.03 3.73 -17.03
C GLN A 190 18.42 5.20 -16.99
N LYS A 191 17.84 5.99 -16.07
CA LYS A 191 18.20 7.39 -15.83
C LYS A 191 19.68 7.52 -15.42
N SER A 192 20.21 6.63 -14.58
CA SER A 192 21.60 6.60 -14.17
C SER A 192 22.57 6.35 -15.36
N LYS A 193 22.21 5.41 -16.24
CA LYS A 193 22.97 5.17 -17.49
C LYS A 193 22.96 6.39 -18.39
N LYS A 194 21.82 7.09 -18.49
CA LYS A 194 21.72 8.33 -19.26
C LYS A 194 22.60 9.43 -18.67
N CYS A 195 22.62 9.62 -17.35
CA CYS A 195 23.54 10.57 -16.70
C CYS A 195 24.99 10.32 -17.11
N ALA A 196 25.44 9.06 -17.07
CA ALA A 196 26.80 8.69 -17.47
C ALA A 196 27.06 8.99 -18.96
N ALA A 197 26.11 8.69 -19.83
CA ALA A 197 26.21 8.97 -21.27
C ALA A 197 26.29 10.47 -21.57
N ASP A 198 25.60 11.28 -20.77
CA ASP A 198 25.61 12.75 -20.85
C ASP A 198 26.84 13.38 -20.17
N GLY A 199 27.80 12.57 -19.67
CA GLY A 199 29.01 13.03 -18.98
C GLY A 199 28.77 13.56 -17.57
N LYS A 200 27.58 13.30 -16.99
CA LYS A 200 27.23 13.64 -15.61
C LYS A 200 27.58 12.50 -14.66
N LYS A 201 27.62 12.81 -13.37
CA LYS A 201 27.78 11.78 -12.34
C LYS A 201 26.54 10.87 -12.35
N PRO A 202 26.70 9.54 -12.41
CA PRO A 202 25.56 8.62 -12.32
C PRO A 202 24.74 8.80 -11.03
N ILE A 203 23.49 8.36 -11.06
CA ILE A 203 22.66 8.23 -9.85
C ILE A 203 23.34 7.20 -8.93
N ASP A 204 23.44 7.52 -7.65
CA ASP A 204 23.81 6.57 -6.58
C ASP A 204 22.53 5.84 -6.14
N LEU A 205 22.25 4.69 -6.79
CA LEU A 205 21.01 3.95 -6.58
C LEU A 205 21.11 3.08 -5.32
N LEU A 206 20.25 3.35 -4.35
CA LEU A 206 20.14 2.64 -3.09
C LEU A 206 18.89 1.75 -3.11
N SER A 207 19.08 0.47 -3.43
CA SER A 207 18.01 -0.52 -3.50
C SER A 207 17.80 -1.19 -2.14
N TYR A 208 16.60 -1.08 -1.59
CA TYR A 208 16.22 -1.64 -0.30
C TYR A 208 15.26 -2.83 -0.47
N PRO A 209 15.36 -3.88 0.35
CA PRO A 209 14.41 -4.99 0.32
C PRO A 209 12.98 -4.57 0.65
N SER A 210 12.83 -3.50 1.44
CA SER A 210 11.57 -2.98 1.95
C SER A 210 11.39 -1.52 1.56
N GLN A 211 10.18 -1.15 1.13
CA GLN A 211 9.81 0.25 0.87
C GLN A 211 9.88 1.10 2.14
N ALA A 212 9.51 0.52 3.28
CA ALA A 212 9.59 1.22 4.57
C ALA A 212 11.05 1.60 4.91
N ASP A 213 12.02 0.74 4.57
CA ASP A 213 13.44 1.05 4.75
C ASP A 213 13.88 2.18 3.80
N ALA A 214 13.47 2.14 2.53
CA ALA A 214 13.75 3.22 1.57
C ALA A 214 13.20 4.56 2.11
N THR A 215 11.96 4.60 2.55
CA THR A 215 11.31 5.78 3.13
C THR A 215 12.06 6.30 4.35
N THR A 216 12.40 5.42 5.29
CA THR A 216 13.11 5.77 6.53
C THR A 216 14.50 6.34 6.24
N ASN A 217 15.22 5.78 5.27
CA ASN A 217 16.55 6.26 4.92
C ASN A 217 16.53 7.63 4.24
N VAL A 218 15.47 7.97 3.48
CA VAL A 218 15.29 9.33 2.95
C VAL A 218 14.91 10.30 4.08
N ALA A 219 13.94 9.96 4.91
CA ALA A 219 13.55 10.78 6.06
C ALA A 219 14.74 11.07 7.00
N GLY A 220 15.64 10.09 7.19
CA GLY A 220 16.84 10.20 7.99
C GLY A 220 18.05 10.83 7.28
N GLY A 221 17.94 11.26 6.01
CA GLY A 221 19.00 11.92 5.24
C GLY A 221 20.14 11.02 4.77
N LYS A 222 19.96 9.71 4.77
CA LYS A 222 20.95 8.78 4.18
C LYS A 222 20.82 8.67 2.67
N ALA A 223 19.61 8.89 2.15
CA ALA A 223 19.31 9.02 0.74
C ALA A 223 18.65 10.39 0.49
N ASP A 224 18.78 10.90 -0.72
CA ASP A 224 18.32 12.24 -1.09
C ASP A 224 16.87 12.20 -1.60
N VAL A 225 16.49 11.14 -2.32
CA VAL A 225 15.20 10.99 -3.00
C VAL A 225 14.60 9.63 -2.70
N LEU A 226 13.34 9.61 -2.31
CA LEU A 226 12.48 8.42 -2.34
C LEU A 226 11.80 8.37 -3.71
N PHE A 227 11.90 7.25 -4.41
CA PHE A 227 11.25 7.07 -5.71
C PHE A 227 10.37 5.82 -5.66
N ALA A 228 9.05 6.03 -5.71
CA ALA A 228 8.05 4.98 -5.56
C ALA A 228 6.76 5.34 -6.33
N ASP A 229 5.71 4.52 -6.19
CA ASP A 229 4.39 4.84 -6.72
C ASP A 229 3.77 6.03 -5.98
N SER A 230 2.97 6.81 -6.69
CA SER A 230 2.43 8.07 -6.19
C SER A 230 1.56 7.92 -4.94
N VAL A 231 0.80 6.83 -4.83
CA VAL A 231 -0.03 6.53 -3.64
C VAL A 231 0.85 6.20 -2.42
N ILE A 232 2.00 5.61 -2.65
CA ILE A 232 2.96 5.23 -1.60
C ILE A 232 3.72 6.46 -1.08
N THR A 233 4.24 7.28 -1.99
CA THR A 233 4.92 8.53 -1.59
C THR A 233 3.97 9.50 -0.90
N SER A 234 2.73 9.62 -1.40
CA SER A 234 1.71 10.46 -0.77
C SER A 234 1.39 9.99 0.64
N TYR A 235 1.22 8.67 0.84
CA TYR A 235 1.01 8.11 2.17
C TYR A 235 2.23 8.33 3.08
N ALA A 236 3.44 8.08 2.58
CA ALA A 236 4.67 8.31 3.35
C ALA A 236 4.79 9.76 3.84
N ILE A 237 4.49 10.74 2.97
CA ILE A 237 4.48 12.16 3.31
C ILE A 237 3.39 12.46 4.35
N SER A 238 2.18 11.90 4.20
CA SER A 238 1.09 12.13 5.16
C SER A 238 1.36 11.59 6.56
N LYS A 239 2.25 10.61 6.67
CA LYS A 239 2.63 9.96 7.94
C LYS A 239 4.00 10.42 8.48
N ASN A 240 4.72 11.28 7.76
CA ASN A 240 6.05 11.70 8.17
C ASN A 240 6.34 13.15 7.76
N ASP A 241 6.25 14.06 8.73
CA ASP A 241 6.50 15.50 8.56
C ASP A 241 7.93 15.85 8.11
N ALA A 242 8.86 14.90 8.15
CA ALA A 242 10.23 15.07 7.66
C ALA A 242 10.34 14.92 6.14
N LEU A 243 9.25 14.57 5.46
CA LEU A 243 9.20 14.39 4.00
C LEU A 243 8.34 15.45 3.33
N GLU A 244 8.65 15.74 2.08
CA GLU A 244 7.83 16.54 1.17
C GLU A 244 7.90 15.99 -0.25
N ALA A 245 6.89 16.32 -1.07
CA ALA A 245 6.84 15.88 -2.46
C ALA A 245 7.89 16.62 -3.30
N LEU A 246 8.50 15.91 -4.24
CA LEU A 246 9.39 16.48 -5.24
C LEU A 246 8.79 16.30 -6.64
N GLY A 247 8.45 17.40 -7.28
CA GLY A 247 7.83 17.39 -8.62
C GLY A 247 6.40 16.86 -8.62
N GLY A 248 5.97 16.39 -9.79
CA GLY A 248 4.64 15.81 -10.01
C GLY A 248 4.67 14.30 -10.18
N VAL A 249 3.49 13.74 -10.47
CA VAL A 249 3.33 12.32 -10.83
C VAL A 249 3.65 12.14 -12.30
N THR A 250 4.46 11.14 -12.63
CA THR A 250 4.86 10.79 -14.00
C THR A 250 4.51 9.32 -14.30
N ASP A 251 4.62 8.93 -15.57
CA ASP A 251 4.56 7.53 -16.02
C ASP A 251 3.35 6.75 -15.49
N ALA A 252 2.15 7.37 -15.54
CA ALA A 252 0.93 6.74 -15.09
C ALA A 252 0.70 5.40 -15.80
N SER A 253 0.59 4.34 -15.01
CA SER A 253 0.47 2.96 -15.45
C SER A 253 -0.59 2.20 -14.66
N GLN A 254 -1.11 1.12 -15.22
CA GLN A 254 -2.02 0.23 -14.49
C GLN A 254 -1.22 -0.73 -13.60
N PHE A 255 -1.81 -1.04 -12.44
CA PHE A 255 -1.37 -2.15 -11.60
C PHE A 255 -2.16 -3.40 -11.94
N GLY A 256 -1.51 -4.55 -11.85
CA GLY A 256 -2.12 -5.83 -12.16
C GLY A 256 -2.02 -6.84 -11.04
N VAL A 257 -3.10 -7.62 -10.88
CA VAL A 257 -3.04 -8.90 -10.19
C VAL A 257 -2.35 -9.88 -11.09
N ALA A 258 -1.29 -10.52 -10.61
CA ALA A 258 -0.52 -11.49 -11.35
C ALA A 258 -1.00 -12.93 -11.07
N THR A 259 -1.13 -13.74 -12.11
CA THR A 259 -1.39 -15.18 -12.06
C THR A 259 -0.34 -15.93 -12.88
N ALA A 260 -0.19 -17.23 -12.66
CA ALA A 260 0.76 -18.03 -13.43
C ALA A 260 0.44 -17.94 -14.94
N LYS A 261 1.48 -17.87 -15.77
CA LYS A 261 1.36 -17.69 -17.23
C LYS A 261 0.50 -18.75 -17.93
N ASN A 262 0.45 -19.94 -17.39
CA ASN A 262 -0.30 -21.08 -17.91
C ASN A 262 -1.67 -21.28 -17.23
N ASP A 263 -2.12 -20.33 -16.37
CA ASP A 263 -3.42 -20.40 -15.69
C ASP A 263 -4.41 -19.37 -16.25
N ASP A 264 -4.82 -19.56 -17.49
CA ASP A 264 -5.82 -18.69 -18.13
C ASP A 264 -7.20 -18.76 -17.44
N GLY A 265 -7.53 -19.89 -16.81
CA GLY A 265 -8.79 -20.07 -16.09
C GLY A 265 -8.89 -19.11 -14.91
N LEU A 266 -7.88 -19.12 -14.05
CA LEU A 266 -7.83 -18.20 -12.90
C LEU A 266 -7.76 -16.74 -13.36
N SER A 267 -6.95 -16.44 -14.39
CA SER A 267 -6.82 -15.08 -14.93
C SER A 267 -8.18 -14.50 -15.36
N LYS A 268 -9.01 -15.32 -16.04
CA LYS A 268 -10.36 -14.92 -16.47
C LYS A 268 -11.33 -14.77 -15.30
N ALA A 269 -11.25 -15.64 -14.30
CA ALA A 269 -12.07 -15.52 -13.08
C ALA A 269 -11.70 -14.23 -12.31
N VAL A 270 -10.40 -13.93 -12.18
CA VAL A 270 -9.91 -12.66 -11.60
C VAL A 270 -10.43 -11.46 -12.39
N GLN A 271 -10.35 -11.50 -13.72
CA GLN A 271 -10.85 -10.40 -14.57
C GLN A 271 -12.35 -10.18 -14.38
N ALA A 272 -13.14 -11.24 -14.38
CA ALA A 272 -14.60 -11.16 -14.20
C ALA A 272 -14.97 -10.61 -12.82
N ALA A 273 -14.30 -11.08 -11.76
CA ALA A 273 -14.52 -10.61 -10.39
C ALA A 273 -14.12 -9.13 -10.24
N THR A 274 -12.98 -8.73 -10.79
CA THR A 274 -12.51 -7.33 -10.77
C THR A 274 -13.50 -6.43 -11.50
N GLN A 275 -13.96 -6.82 -12.71
CA GLN A 275 -14.94 -6.04 -13.47
C GLN A 275 -16.25 -5.91 -12.68
N LYS A 276 -16.72 -6.97 -12.04
CA LYS A 276 -17.93 -6.95 -11.21
C LYS A 276 -17.80 -5.92 -10.07
N LEU A 277 -16.67 -5.91 -9.36
CA LEU A 277 -16.41 -4.93 -8.28
C LEU A 277 -16.37 -3.48 -8.80
N ILE A 278 -15.91 -3.28 -10.03
CA ILE A 278 -15.92 -1.98 -10.70
C ILE A 278 -17.35 -1.56 -11.02
N ASP A 279 -18.10 -2.44 -11.70
CA ASP A 279 -19.43 -2.16 -12.24
C ASP A 279 -20.48 -1.90 -11.15
N ASP A 280 -20.40 -2.59 -10.00
CA ASP A 280 -21.33 -2.41 -8.88
C ASP A 280 -20.88 -1.31 -7.89
N GLY A 281 -19.73 -0.69 -8.15
CA GLY A 281 -19.19 0.40 -7.35
C GLY A 281 -18.55 -0.01 -6.02
N THR A 282 -18.41 -1.31 -5.76
CA THR A 282 -17.71 -1.83 -4.56
C THR A 282 -16.25 -1.39 -4.56
N MET A 283 -15.54 -1.55 -5.69
CA MET A 283 -14.14 -1.12 -5.80
C MET A 283 -13.96 0.35 -5.44
N LYS A 284 -14.86 1.23 -5.92
CA LYS A 284 -14.80 2.66 -5.61
C LYS A 284 -14.92 2.92 -4.11
N LYS A 285 -15.85 2.24 -3.42
CA LYS A 285 -16.04 2.40 -1.96
C LYS A 285 -14.81 1.91 -1.19
N LEU A 286 -14.26 0.75 -1.56
CA LEU A 286 -13.06 0.21 -0.92
C LEU A 286 -11.87 1.16 -1.06
N LEU A 287 -11.64 1.71 -2.25
CA LEU A 287 -10.56 2.67 -2.50
C LEU A 287 -10.79 4.01 -1.80
N ALA A 288 -12.05 4.48 -1.71
CA ALA A 288 -12.39 5.74 -1.04
C ALA A 288 -12.01 5.73 0.44
N ASN A 289 -12.26 4.62 1.13
CA ASN A 289 -11.92 4.47 2.54
C ASN A 289 -10.38 4.47 2.79
N TRP A 290 -9.59 4.29 1.73
CA TRP A 290 -8.13 4.42 1.74
C TRP A 290 -7.65 5.77 1.15
N GLY A 291 -8.56 6.66 0.71
CA GLY A 291 -8.22 7.93 0.06
C GLY A 291 -7.60 7.75 -1.33
N ASN A 292 -7.83 6.61 -1.98
CA ASN A 292 -7.19 6.22 -3.25
C ASN A 292 -8.16 6.13 -4.44
N GLU A 293 -9.31 6.80 -4.39
CA GLU A 293 -10.32 6.81 -5.47
C GLU A 293 -9.75 7.25 -6.83
N SER A 294 -8.78 8.14 -6.83
CA SER A 294 -8.13 8.63 -8.05
C SER A 294 -7.43 7.55 -8.87
N GLY A 295 -7.11 6.42 -8.23
CA GLY A 295 -6.54 5.24 -8.88
C GLY A 295 -7.56 4.30 -9.50
N MET A 296 -8.86 4.59 -9.41
CA MET A 296 -9.92 3.79 -10.02
C MET A 296 -9.74 3.68 -11.53
N ILE A 297 -10.00 2.50 -12.07
CA ILE A 297 -10.10 2.23 -13.51
C ILE A 297 -11.54 1.84 -13.86
N ASP A 298 -11.93 2.05 -15.12
CA ASP A 298 -13.28 1.74 -15.59
C ASP A 298 -13.42 0.30 -16.09
N LYS A 299 -12.28 -0.33 -16.43
CA LYS A 299 -12.28 -1.65 -17.05
C LYS A 299 -11.10 -2.50 -16.57
N ALA A 300 -11.40 -3.73 -16.14
CA ALA A 300 -10.39 -4.76 -15.87
C ALA A 300 -9.96 -5.43 -17.18
N GLU A 301 -8.68 -5.32 -17.51
CA GLU A 301 -8.13 -5.89 -18.75
C GLU A 301 -7.12 -7.00 -18.43
N LEU A 302 -7.24 -8.11 -19.14
CA LEU A 302 -6.26 -9.20 -19.06
C LEU A 302 -5.10 -8.90 -20.02
N ASN A 303 -3.89 -8.86 -19.48
CA ASN A 303 -2.66 -8.59 -20.20
C ASN A 303 -2.73 -7.31 -21.07
N PRO A 304 -3.15 -6.15 -20.50
CA PRO A 304 -3.16 -4.91 -21.26
C PRO A 304 -1.73 -4.55 -21.68
N ARG A 305 -1.57 -3.90 -22.82
CA ARG A 305 -0.26 -3.37 -23.22
C ARG A 305 0.19 -2.31 -22.25
N SER A 306 1.46 -2.31 -21.87
CA SER A 306 1.99 -1.27 -21.00
C SER A 306 1.80 0.11 -21.61
N GLY A 307 1.14 1.02 -20.88
CA GLY A 307 0.85 2.39 -21.37
C GLY A 307 2.06 3.32 -21.38
N SER A 308 3.20 2.87 -20.90
CA SER A 308 4.37 3.70 -20.57
C SER A 308 5.52 3.57 -21.57
N GLN A 309 5.24 3.65 -22.88
CA GLN A 309 6.30 3.87 -23.87
C GLN A 309 5.84 4.91 -24.90
N ARG A 310 5.83 6.17 -24.47
CA ARG A 310 5.91 7.32 -25.41
C ARG A 310 6.74 8.43 -24.79
#